data_1cd117c8433c42ed03d173e730096790
#
_entry.id   1cd117c8433c42ed03d173e730096790
#
_cell.length_a   1.000
_cell.length_b   1.000
_cell.length_c   1.000
_cell.angle_alpha   90.00
_cell.angle_beta   90.00
_cell.angle_gamma   90.00
#
_symmetry.space_group_name_H-M   'P 1'
#
loop_
_entity.id
_entity.type
_entity.pdbx_description
1 polymer ?
#
loop_
_entity_poly.entity_id
_entity_poly.type
_entity_poly.pdbx_seq_one_letter_code
_entity_poly.pdbx_strand_id
1 'polypeptide(L)'
;MIFTVRDLGFEIGPFLLEGWWALAARAVCAAVIVFAGLLVGWLLRRKIFPALQARSWHFAATPILLRSLQNPLARMAFYSGLYLALTSLPWAIPGLTKFLFTAYKIATTLLFCQGLYNASEVADLLLASCSPEIRSNKTLLALLNTTYKVLVVVLGVATIAQASPLAAWLPVPVLSA
;
A
#
# COMPACT_ATOMS: atom_id res chain seq x y z
N MET A 1 -34.44 -5.33 -9.67
CA MET A 1 -33.72 -5.23 -10.94
C MET A 1 -32.96 -6.55 -11.10
N ILE A 2 -33.42 -7.48 -11.91
CA ILE A 2 -32.76 -8.76 -12.16
C ILE A 2 -31.74 -8.48 -13.26
N PHE A 3 -30.43 -8.44 -12.91
CA PHE A 3 -29.37 -8.37 -13.92
C PHE A 3 -29.37 -9.67 -14.72
N THR A 4 -29.79 -9.60 -15.94
CA THR A 4 -29.60 -10.71 -16.88
C THR A 4 -28.15 -10.72 -17.36
N VAL A 5 -27.52 -11.88 -17.34
CA VAL A 5 -26.12 -12.10 -17.78
C VAL A 5 -25.89 -11.61 -19.23
N ARG A 6 -26.99 -11.36 -19.97
CA ARG A 6 -26.97 -10.89 -21.35
C ARG A 6 -26.46 -9.45 -21.52
N ASP A 7 -26.51 -8.62 -20.45
CA ASP A 7 -26.14 -7.20 -20.51
C ASP A 7 -24.63 -6.98 -20.16
N LEU A 8 -23.89 -8.06 -19.92
CA LEU A 8 -22.48 -8.04 -19.59
C LEU A 8 -21.64 -8.26 -20.86
N GLY A 9 -21.54 -7.23 -21.71
CA GLY A 9 -20.57 -7.22 -22.80
C GLY A 9 -19.14 -7.03 -22.30
N PHE A 10 -18.19 -7.73 -22.87
CA PHE A 10 -16.75 -7.55 -22.63
C PHE A 10 -16.03 -7.53 -23.96
N GLU A 11 -15.36 -6.40 -24.27
CA GLU A 11 -14.61 -6.21 -25.51
C GLU A 11 -13.14 -6.60 -25.30
N ILE A 12 -12.66 -7.52 -26.13
CA ILE A 12 -11.23 -7.84 -26.25
C ILE A 12 -10.82 -7.59 -27.69
N GLY A 13 -10.26 -6.40 -27.98
CA GLY A 13 -9.93 -6.02 -29.34
C GLY A 13 -11.15 -6.02 -30.24
N PRO A 14 -11.17 -6.74 -31.37
CA PRO A 14 -12.30 -6.79 -32.30
C PRO A 14 -13.42 -7.77 -31.89
N PHE A 15 -13.25 -8.49 -30.77
CA PHE A 15 -14.21 -9.52 -30.34
C PHE A 15 -15.08 -9.03 -29.20
N LEU A 16 -16.38 -9.03 -29.42
CA LEU A 16 -17.41 -8.73 -28.44
C LEU A 16 -17.89 -10.07 -27.83
N LEU A 17 -17.56 -10.28 -26.57
CA LEU A 17 -17.98 -11.47 -25.83
C LEU A 17 -19.23 -11.15 -25.02
N GLU A 18 -20.29 -11.93 -25.22
CA GLU A 18 -21.57 -11.76 -24.52
C GLU A 18 -21.88 -12.92 -23.57
N GLY A 19 -22.67 -12.64 -22.55
CA GLY A 19 -23.17 -13.65 -21.63
C GLY A 19 -22.11 -14.29 -20.75
N TRP A 20 -22.14 -15.60 -20.62
CA TRP A 20 -21.24 -16.39 -19.76
C TRP A 20 -19.76 -16.29 -20.17
N TRP A 21 -19.48 -16.13 -21.47
CA TRP A 21 -18.12 -15.97 -21.98
C TRP A 21 -17.48 -14.66 -21.55
N ALA A 22 -18.28 -13.59 -21.49
CA ALA A 22 -17.81 -12.30 -20.97
C ALA A 22 -17.45 -12.40 -19.49
N LEU A 23 -18.24 -13.14 -18.72
CA LEU A 23 -17.98 -13.35 -17.30
C LEU A 23 -16.73 -14.21 -17.07
N ALA A 24 -16.57 -15.28 -17.86
CA ALA A 24 -15.38 -16.12 -17.84
C ALA A 24 -14.13 -15.33 -18.21
N ALA A 25 -14.17 -14.51 -19.27
CA ALA A 25 -13.05 -13.67 -19.70
C ALA A 25 -12.64 -12.67 -18.60
N ARG A 26 -13.61 -12.01 -17.94
CA ARG A 26 -13.33 -11.10 -16.81
C ARG A 26 -12.74 -11.84 -15.63
N ALA A 27 -13.22 -13.03 -15.30
CA ALA A 27 -12.65 -13.85 -14.23
C ALA A 27 -11.19 -14.25 -14.54
N VAL A 28 -10.90 -14.62 -15.78
CA VAL A 28 -9.52 -14.91 -16.22
C VAL A 28 -8.64 -13.67 -16.13
N CYS A 29 -9.11 -12.52 -16.62
CA CYS A 29 -8.37 -11.26 -16.50
C CYS A 29 -8.11 -10.90 -15.03
N ALA A 30 -9.09 -11.03 -14.15
CA ALA A 30 -8.93 -10.81 -12.72
C ALA A 30 -7.88 -11.75 -12.11
N ALA A 31 -7.92 -13.04 -12.47
CA ALA A 31 -6.92 -14.02 -12.02
C ALA A 31 -5.51 -13.66 -12.49
N VAL A 32 -5.35 -13.24 -13.74
CA VAL A 32 -4.07 -12.78 -14.31
C VAL A 32 -3.54 -11.55 -13.57
N ILE A 33 -4.41 -10.58 -13.25
CA ILE A 33 -4.03 -9.37 -12.50
C ILE A 33 -3.56 -9.74 -11.08
N VAL A 34 -4.27 -10.64 -10.37
CA VAL A 34 -3.84 -11.11 -9.05
C VAL A 34 -2.49 -11.82 -9.15
N PHE A 35 -2.34 -12.70 -10.14
CA PHE A 35 -1.08 -13.40 -10.36
C PHE A 35 0.06 -12.45 -10.67
N ALA A 36 -0.16 -11.44 -11.51
CA ALA A 36 0.80 -10.38 -11.79
C ALA A 36 1.19 -9.60 -10.52
N GLY A 37 0.22 -9.24 -9.67
CA GLY A 37 0.47 -8.61 -8.37
C GLY A 37 1.33 -9.46 -7.43
N LEU A 38 1.05 -10.77 -7.36
CA LEU A 38 1.86 -11.74 -6.61
C LEU A 38 3.28 -11.84 -7.18
N LEU A 39 3.40 -11.92 -8.49
CA LEU A 39 4.69 -12.06 -9.18
C LEU A 39 5.55 -10.80 -8.99
N VAL A 40 4.95 -9.60 -9.09
CA VAL A 40 5.62 -8.34 -8.80
C VAL A 40 6.07 -8.31 -7.33
N GLY A 41 5.21 -8.66 -6.39
CA GLY A 41 5.55 -8.72 -4.96
C GLY A 41 6.70 -9.71 -4.69
N TRP A 42 6.68 -10.87 -5.34
CA TRP A 42 7.74 -11.87 -5.25
C TRP A 42 9.07 -11.39 -5.86
N LEU A 43 9.01 -10.75 -7.06
CA LEU A 43 10.17 -10.16 -7.73
C LEU A 43 10.80 -9.04 -6.90
N LEU A 44 9.98 -8.15 -6.36
CA LEU A 44 10.43 -7.10 -5.44
C LEU A 44 11.22 -7.72 -4.29
N ARG A 45 10.61 -8.68 -3.59
CA ARG A 45 11.21 -9.28 -2.40
C ARG A 45 12.45 -10.10 -2.70
N ARG A 46 12.47 -10.87 -3.81
CA ARG A 46 13.50 -11.90 -4.03
C ARG A 46 14.60 -11.48 -4.99
N LYS A 47 14.34 -10.49 -5.86
CA LYS A 47 15.31 -10.03 -6.88
C LYS A 47 15.68 -8.57 -6.73
N ILE A 48 14.70 -7.68 -6.70
CA ILE A 48 14.92 -6.23 -6.79
C ILE A 48 15.56 -5.70 -5.51
N PHE A 49 14.96 -5.96 -4.35
CA PHE A 49 15.50 -5.47 -3.07
C PHE A 49 16.88 -6.04 -2.74
N PRO A 50 17.17 -7.35 -2.87
CA PRO A 50 18.51 -7.86 -2.66
C PRO A 50 19.54 -7.27 -3.63
N ALA A 51 19.19 -7.10 -4.90
CA ALA A 51 20.07 -6.48 -5.88
C ALA A 51 20.37 -5.00 -5.54
N LEU A 52 19.34 -4.26 -5.07
CA LEU A 52 19.51 -2.89 -4.62
C LEU A 52 20.36 -2.82 -3.33
N GLN A 53 20.19 -3.75 -2.41
CA GLN A 53 20.99 -3.81 -1.18
C GLN A 53 22.45 -4.18 -1.43
N ALA A 54 22.70 -5.04 -2.44
CA ALA A 54 24.06 -5.43 -2.83
C ALA A 54 24.84 -4.30 -3.52
N ARG A 55 24.15 -3.25 -4.00
CA ARG A 55 24.79 -2.09 -4.61
C ARG A 55 25.44 -1.24 -3.52
N SER A 56 26.70 -0.82 -3.74
CA SER A 56 27.37 0.11 -2.84
C SER A 56 26.66 1.46 -2.84
N TRP A 57 26.10 1.86 -1.69
CA TRP A 57 25.44 3.13 -1.51
C TRP A 57 26.34 4.07 -0.71
N HIS A 58 26.39 5.35 -1.10
CA HIS A 58 27.14 6.38 -0.38
C HIS A 58 26.55 6.67 1.02
N PHE A 59 25.27 6.37 1.22
CA PHE A 59 24.56 6.57 2.49
C PHE A 59 24.34 5.24 3.22
N ALA A 60 24.87 5.13 4.43
CA ALA A 60 24.73 3.95 5.29
C ALA A 60 23.27 3.61 5.65
N ALA A 61 22.36 4.62 5.63
CA ALA A 61 20.95 4.45 5.94
C ALA A 61 20.15 3.74 4.82
N THR A 62 20.63 3.79 3.57
CA THR A 62 19.88 3.26 2.41
C THR A 62 19.62 1.75 2.49
N PRO A 63 20.57 0.86 2.81
CA PRO A 63 20.31 -0.57 2.89
C PRO A 63 19.33 -0.92 4.02
N ILE A 64 19.35 -0.20 5.13
CA ILE A 64 18.43 -0.40 6.26
C ILE A 64 17.01 0.00 5.85
N LEU A 65 16.85 1.15 5.19
CA LEU A 65 15.57 1.62 4.66
C LEU A 65 15.00 0.62 3.65
N LEU A 66 15.81 0.14 2.71
CA LEU A 66 15.40 -0.86 1.73
C LEU A 66 14.94 -2.15 2.40
N ARG A 67 15.63 -2.61 3.44
CA ARG A 67 15.27 -3.80 4.20
C ARG A 67 13.93 -3.63 4.94
N SER A 68 13.72 -2.49 5.58
CA SER A 68 12.47 -2.21 6.32
C SER A 68 11.26 -2.07 5.40
N LEU A 69 11.44 -1.53 4.19
CA LEU A 69 10.37 -1.34 3.20
C LEU A 69 10.10 -2.58 2.34
N GLN A 70 11.01 -3.54 2.26
CA GLN A 70 10.92 -4.72 1.40
C GLN A 70 9.59 -5.48 1.57
N ASN A 71 9.22 -5.83 2.80
CA ASN A 71 8.00 -6.59 3.08
C ASN A 71 6.71 -5.77 2.89
N PRO A 72 6.62 -4.52 3.41
CA PRO A 72 5.45 -3.68 3.16
C PRO A 72 5.20 -3.44 1.68
N LEU A 73 6.21 -3.06 0.89
CA LEU A 73 6.06 -2.79 -0.54
C LEU A 73 5.65 -4.02 -1.34
N ALA A 74 6.23 -5.20 -1.03
CA ALA A 74 5.82 -6.45 -1.67
C ALA A 74 4.34 -6.79 -1.38
N ARG A 75 3.86 -6.55 -0.15
CA ARG A 75 2.45 -6.72 0.21
C ARG A 75 1.55 -5.69 -0.46
N MET A 76 2.01 -4.43 -0.56
CA MET A 76 1.27 -3.38 -1.27
C MET A 76 1.06 -3.75 -2.75
N ALA A 77 2.06 -4.31 -3.43
CA ALA A 77 1.93 -4.78 -4.80
C ALA A 77 0.85 -5.86 -4.93
N PHE A 78 0.79 -6.81 -3.99
CA PHE A 78 -0.26 -7.83 -3.94
C PHE A 78 -1.66 -7.22 -3.71
N TYR A 79 -1.81 -6.34 -2.71
CA TYR A 79 -3.11 -5.70 -2.43
C TYR A 79 -3.58 -4.81 -3.57
N SER A 80 -2.65 -4.14 -4.29
CA SER A 80 -2.97 -3.37 -5.49
C SER A 80 -3.48 -4.28 -6.62
N GLY A 81 -2.83 -5.42 -6.84
CA GLY A 81 -3.30 -6.43 -7.79
C GLY A 81 -4.68 -6.99 -7.42
N LEU A 82 -4.89 -7.29 -6.15
CA LEU A 82 -6.18 -7.77 -5.64
C LEU A 82 -7.30 -6.71 -5.82
N TYR A 83 -7.01 -5.46 -5.47
CA TYR A 83 -7.96 -4.35 -5.67
C TYR A 83 -8.34 -4.19 -7.15
N LEU A 84 -7.36 -4.16 -8.05
CA LEU A 84 -7.60 -4.03 -9.49
C LEU A 84 -8.41 -5.22 -10.02
N ALA A 85 -8.11 -6.44 -9.59
CA ALA A 85 -8.86 -7.63 -9.96
C ALA A 85 -10.32 -7.56 -9.50
N LEU A 86 -10.55 -7.16 -8.24
CA LEU A 86 -11.89 -7.02 -7.70
C LEU A 86 -12.70 -5.93 -8.40
N THR A 87 -12.07 -4.81 -8.76
CA THR A 87 -12.75 -3.72 -9.48
C THR A 87 -13.01 -4.05 -10.96
N SER A 88 -12.29 -5.00 -11.54
CA SER A 88 -12.53 -5.46 -12.91
C SER A 88 -13.75 -6.38 -13.04
N LEU A 89 -14.28 -6.92 -11.93
CA LEU A 89 -15.44 -7.76 -11.91
C LEU A 89 -16.75 -6.93 -11.89
N PRO A 90 -17.80 -7.36 -12.60
CA PRO A 90 -19.07 -6.64 -12.64
C PRO A 90 -19.85 -6.89 -11.35
N TRP A 91 -19.64 -6.07 -10.35
CA TRP A 91 -20.38 -6.18 -9.10
C TRP A 91 -21.75 -5.52 -9.22
N ALA A 92 -22.82 -6.32 -9.01
CA ALA A 92 -24.18 -5.83 -8.99
C ALA A 92 -24.57 -5.08 -7.70
N ILE A 93 -23.66 -5.01 -6.71
CA ILE A 93 -23.95 -4.43 -5.39
C ILE A 93 -23.60 -2.94 -5.38
N PRO A 94 -24.59 -2.04 -5.24
CA PRO A 94 -24.34 -0.60 -5.12
C PRO A 94 -23.44 -0.31 -3.89
N GLY A 95 -22.43 0.50 -4.07
CA GLY A 95 -21.53 0.90 -2.97
C GLY A 95 -20.35 -0.06 -2.72
N LEU A 96 -20.33 -1.28 -3.26
CA LEU A 96 -19.21 -2.22 -3.07
C LEU A 96 -17.88 -1.63 -3.58
N THR A 97 -17.91 -0.92 -4.70
CA THR A 97 -16.70 -0.27 -5.26
C THR A 97 -16.13 0.78 -4.30
N LYS A 98 -17.00 1.57 -3.66
CA LYS A 98 -16.58 2.55 -2.65
C LYS A 98 -16.00 1.87 -1.42
N PHE A 99 -16.62 0.78 -0.97
CA PHE A 99 -16.13 -0.02 0.14
C PHE A 99 -14.75 -0.63 -0.17
N LEU A 100 -14.59 -1.25 -1.33
CA LEU A 100 -13.32 -1.83 -1.78
C LEU A 100 -12.22 -0.76 -1.87
N PHE A 101 -12.53 0.42 -2.39
CA PHE A 101 -11.59 1.53 -2.45
C PHE A 101 -11.16 2.02 -1.07
N THR A 102 -12.11 2.13 -0.13
CA THR A 102 -11.82 2.51 1.25
C THR A 102 -10.97 1.45 1.96
N ALA A 103 -11.33 0.18 1.81
CA ALA A 103 -10.57 -0.93 2.36
C ALA A 103 -9.13 -0.99 1.81
N TYR A 104 -8.97 -0.78 0.50
CA TYR A 104 -7.67 -0.68 -0.16
C TYR A 104 -6.84 0.48 0.38
N LYS A 105 -7.42 1.68 0.51
CA LYS A 105 -6.74 2.83 1.11
C LYS A 105 -6.26 2.55 2.53
N ILE A 106 -7.12 1.98 3.37
CA ILE A 106 -6.77 1.63 4.75
C ILE A 106 -5.62 0.61 4.77
N ALA A 107 -5.73 -0.46 3.99
CA ALA A 107 -4.71 -1.50 3.93
C ALA A 107 -3.34 -0.95 3.46
N THR A 108 -3.32 -0.14 2.40
CA THR A 108 -2.08 0.46 1.89
C THR A 108 -1.47 1.47 2.86
N THR A 109 -2.30 2.28 3.54
CA THR A 109 -1.84 3.21 4.58
C THR A 109 -1.21 2.45 5.75
N LEU A 110 -1.86 1.38 6.24
CA LEU A 110 -1.32 0.56 7.33
C LEU A 110 0.03 -0.06 6.96
N LEU A 111 0.15 -0.60 5.74
CA LEU A 111 1.40 -1.18 5.26
C LEU A 111 2.51 -0.13 5.12
N PHE A 112 2.16 1.06 4.65
CA PHE A 112 3.11 2.17 4.55
C PHE A 112 3.58 2.62 5.94
N CYS A 113 2.65 2.81 6.88
CA CYS A 113 2.99 3.13 8.27
C CYS A 113 3.82 2.02 8.92
N GLN A 114 3.53 0.74 8.66
CA GLN A 114 4.35 -0.37 9.11
C GLN A 114 5.79 -0.27 8.56
N GLY A 115 5.93 0.07 7.28
CA GLY A 115 7.24 0.28 6.66
C GLY A 115 8.03 1.41 7.32
N LEU A 116 7.39 2.55 7.54
CA LEU A 116 7.99 3.69 8.23
C LEU A 116 8.33 3.36 9.69
N TYR A 117 7.44 2.69 10.40
CA TYR A 117 7.68 2.25 11.78
C TYR A 117 8.91 1.35 11.88
N ASN A 118 9.05 0.40 10.96
CA ASN A 118 10.21 -0.48 10.89
C ASN A 118 11.49 0.25 10.44
N ALA A 119 11.35 1.41 9.78
CA ALA A 119 12.46 2.25 9.36
C ALA A 119 12.99 3.17 10.48
N SER A 120 12.51 3.03 11.72
CA SER A 120 12.96 3.86 12.86
C SER A 120 14.48 3.78 13.10
N GLU A 121 15.13 2.64 12.79
CA GLU A 121 16.60 2.51 12.83
C GLU A 121 17.31 3.47 11.88
N VAL A 122 16.68 3.81 10.75
CA VAL A 122 17.19 4.82 9.81
C VAL A 122 17.13 6.21 10.43
N ALA A 123 16.03 6.51 11.14
CA ALA A 123 15.91 7.77 11.87
C ALA A 123 17.01 7.93 12.94
N ASP A 124 17.29 6.85 13.68
CA ASP A 124 18.39 6.84 14.66
C ASP A 124 19.74 7.12 14.01
N LEU A 125 20.04 6.52 12.86
CA LEU A 125 21.27 6.77 12.13
C LEU A 125 21.37 8.20 11.59
N LEU A 126 20.28 8.73 11.04
CA LEU A 126 20.24 10.10 10.54
C LEU A 126 20.43 11.10 11.68
N LEU A 127 19.77 10.91 12.81
CA LEU A 127 19.91 11.75 13.98
C LEU A 127 21.33 11.68 14.57
N ALA A 128 21.92 10.49 14.63
CA ALA A 128 23.30 10.30 15.08
C ALA A 128 24.34 10.95 14.13
N SER A 129 23.99 11.15 12.85
CA SER A 129 24.85 11.84 11.89
C SER A 129 24.75 13.37 11.96
N CYS A 130 23.63 13.90 12.47
CA CYS A 130 23.39 15.34 12.55
C CYS A 130 24.15 16.01 13.71
N SER A 131 24.36 15.30 14.84
CA SER A 131 25.08 15.88 15.99
C SER A 131 25.82 14.81 16.79
N PRO A 132 27.10 15.04 17.10
CA PRO A 132 27.88 14.12 17.94
C PRO A 132 27.33 14.03 19.38
N GLU A 133 26.69 15.09 19.87
CA GLU A 133 26.05 15.11 21.19
C GLU A 133 24.85 14.16 21.28
N ILE A 134 24.03 14.09 20.23
CA ILE A 134 22.91 13.15 20.14
C ILE A 134 23.42 11.71 20.16
N ARG A 135 24.52 11.44 19.45
CA ARG A 135 25.13 10.11 19.39
C ARG A 135 25.63 9.62 20.75
N SER A 136 26.14 10.52 21.59
CA SER A 136 26.64 10.18 22.92
C SER A 136 25.54 9.95 23.96
N ASN A 137 24.37 10.53 23.77
CA ASN A 137 23.26 10.47 24.70
C ASN A 137 22.20 9.42 24.30
N LYS A 138 22.36 8.19 24.82
CA LYS A 138 21.45 7.07 24.55
C LYS A 138 19.99 7.35 24.94
N THR A 139 19.76 8.14 25.99
CA THR A 139 18.41 8.48 26.46
C THR A 139 17.71 9.40 25.48
N LEU A 140 18.43 10.38 24.95
CA LEU A 140 17.92 11.33 23.94
C LEU A 140 17.59 10.59 22.63
N LEU A 141 18.45 9.67 22.20
CA LEU A 141 18.21 8.86 21.00
C LEU A 141 16.97 7.97 21.16
N ALA A 142 16.81 7.32 22.32
CA ALA A 142 15.63 6.50 22.61
C ALA A 142 14.34 7.33 22.64
N LEU A 143 14.38 8.54 23.18
CA LEU A 143 13.25 9.47 23.22
C LEU A 143 12.86 9.91 21.81
N LEU A 144 13.81 10.29 20.97
CA LEU A 144 13.59 10.67 19.57
C LEU A 144 13.00 9.52 18.75
N ASN A 145 13.51 8.31 18.92
CA ASN A 145 12.98 7.12 18.26
C ASN A 145 11.52 6.85 18.67
N THR A 146 11.22 6.96 19.96
CA THR A 146 9.85 6.81 20.47
C THR A 146 8.94 7.90 19.91
N THR A 147 9.38 9.14 19.89
CA THR A 147 8.63 10.27 19.30
C THR A 147 8.36 10.05 17.82
N TYR A 148 9.36 9.59 17.06
CA TYR A 148 9.20 9.22 15.64
C TYR A 148 8.12 8.15 15.45
N LYS A 149 8.16 7.06 16.23
CA LYS A 149 7.20 5.97 16.16
C LYS A 149 5.77 6.43 16.47
N VAL A 150 5.62 7.25 17.51
CA VAL A 150 4.32 7.86 17.88
C VAL A 150 3.81 8.74 16.75
N LEU A 151 4.66 9.57 16.17
CA LEU A 151 4.30 10.45 15.04
C LEU A 151 3.83 9.64 13.83
N VAL A 152 4.52 8.57 13.48
CA VAL A 152 4.10 7.67 12.37
C VAL A 152 2.73 7.06 12.65
N VAL A 153 2.47 6.60 13.88
CA VAL A 153 1.17 6.04 14.26
C VAL A 153 0.07 7.10 14.20
N VAL A 154 0.31 8.29 14.73
CA VAL A 154 -0.66 9.40 14.71
C VAL A 154 -1.00 9.81 13.28
N LEU A 155 0.00 9.95 12.41
CA LEU A 155 -0.22 10.27 10.99
C LEU A 155 -1.00 9.15 10.29
N GLY A 156 -0.68 7.88 10.57
CA GLY A 156 -1.41 6.73 10.05
C GLY A 156 -2.88 6.72 10.45
N VAL A 157 -3.16 6.92 11.72
CA VAL A 157 -4.55 7.01 12.25
C VAL A 157 -5.29 8.18 11.63
N ALA A 158 -4.66 9.36 11.54
CA ALA A 158 -5.26 10.54 10.93
C ALA A 158 -5.62 10.31 9.45
N THR A 159 -4.72 9.66 8.69
CA THR A 159 -4.97 9.33 7.27
C THR A 159 -6.11 8.32 7.12
N ILE A 160 -6.17 7.31 7.98
CA ILE A 160 -7.26 6.32 7.99
C ILE A 160 -8.59 6.98 8.36
N ALA A 161 -8.60 7.85 9.37
CA ALA A 161 -9.79 8.59 9.77
C ALA A 161 -10.35 9.45 8.63
N GLN A 162 -9.48 10.12 7.87
CA GLN A 162 -9.88 10.87 6.69
C GLN A 162 -10.40 9.99 5.54
N ALA A 163 -9.87 8.78 5.39
CA ALA A 163 -10.31 7.85 4.35
C ALA A 163 -11.63 7.13 4.68
N SER A 164 -12.02 7.12 5.96
CA SER A 164 -13.23 6.45 6.41
C SER A 164 -14.47 7.34 6.24
N PRO A 165 -15.69 6.76 6.03
CA PRO A 165 -16.92 7.54 6.00
C PRO A 165 -17.21 8.29 7.32
N LEU A 166 -16.50 7.96 8.40
CA LEU A 166 -16.53 8.70 9.66
C LEU A 166 -16.00 10.14 9.52
N ALA A 167 -15.18 10.43 8.50
CA ALA A 167 -14.73 11.80 8.21
C ALA A 167 -15.90 12.76 7.93
N ALA A 168 -17.03 12.25 7.44
CA ALA A 168 -18.23 13.05 7.23
C ALA A 168 -18.88 13.53 8.56
N TRP A 169 -18.55 12.89 9.68
CA TRP A 169 -19.08 13.21 11.01
C TRP A 169 -18.12 14.02 11.88
N LEU A 170 -16.86 14.12 11.47
CA LEU A 170 -15.90 14.96 12.17
C LEU A 170 -15.92 16.36 11.52
N PRO A 171 -16.35 17.39 12.23
CA PRO A 171 -16.24 18.77 11.76
C PRO A 171 -14.79 19.21 11.90
N VAL A 172 -13.94 18.74 10.99
CA VAL A 172 -12.56 19.21 10.93
C VAL A 172 -12.43 20.17 9.75
N PRO A 173 -12.50 21.48 9.96
CA PRO A 173 -12.05 22.46 8.99
C PRO A 173 -10.52 22.56 9.11
N VAL A 174 -9.78 21.56 8.69
CA VAL A 174 -8.33 21.63 8.74
C VAL A 174 -7.76 21.21 7.41
N LEU A 175 -7.11 22.17 6.78
CA LEU A 175 -6.28 22.10 5.58
C LEU A 175 -7.02 22.22 4.24
N SER A 176 -7.79 23.27 4.08
CA SER A 176 -7.91 23.95 2.79
C SER A 176 -7.29 25.36 2.94
N ALA A 177 -5.99 25.41 2.91
CA ALA A 177 -5.21 26.62 2.66
C ALA A 177 -4.05 26.23 1.76
#